data_cb89237ea8d08d40900a93daeda05566
#
_entry.id   cb89237ea8d08d40900a93daeda05566
#
_cell.length_a   1.000
_cell.length_b   1.000
_cell.length_c   1.000
_cell.angle_alpha   90.00
_cell.angle_beta   90.00
_cell.angle_gamma   90.00
#
_symmetry.space_group_name_H-M   'P 1'
#
loop_
_entity.id
_entity.type
_entity.pdbx_description
1 polymer ?
#
loop_
_entity_poly.entity_id
_entity_poly.type
_entity_poly.pdbx_seq_one_letter_code
_entity_poly.pdbx_strand_id
1 'polypeptide(L)'
;MAKHASSPIQHRSLKTRRQAILRALALGLPGIAAVVLLVAPPPGIPAIALAVNPTVLLCVAAFVGPFAAARLGLHSAILMGDTVSLRSLIRAFGLGAGLGLGLSGIDCVTASIWQGPASDLPALCEQASLGGFALGLLYGGVTEELITRWGLLSILALGLSKMLPLQWSVGLAVILSAVVFAL
;
A
#
# COMPACT_ATOMS: atom_id res chain seq x y z
N MET A 1 -42.67 8.03 -21.24
CA MET A 1 -41.62 8.12 -20.24
C MET A 1 -41.22 6.71 -19.78
N ALA A 2 -40.13 6.16 -20.33
CA ALA A 2 -39.64 4.84 -19.97
C ALA A 2 -38.76 4.95 -18.73
N LYS A 3 -39.18 4.37 -17.60
CA LYS A 3 -38.35 4.19 -16.43
C LYS A 3 -37.23 3.20 -16.80
N HIS A 4 -35.98 3.73 -16.93
CA HIS A 4 -34.78 2.90 -16.99
C HIS A 4 -34.66 2.12 -15.68
N ALA A 5 -35.18 0.88 -15.66
CA ALA A 5 -34.88 -0.07 -14.60
C ALA A 5 -33.40 -0.45 -14.72
N SER A 6 -32.58 0.07 -13.83
CA SER A 6 -31.16 -0.31 -13.70
C SER A 6 -31.08 -1.82 -13.41
N SER A 7 -30.29 -2.56 -14.21
CA SER A 7 -30.19 -4.02 -14.08
C SER A 7 -29.62 -4.41 -12.71
N PRO A 8 -30.05 -5.53 -12.10
CA PRO A 8 -29.57 -5.98 -10.79
C PRO A 8 -28.05 -6.23 -10.75
N ILE A 9 -27.42 -6.49 -11.90
CA ILE A 9 -25.96 -6.63 -12.06
C ILE A 9 -25.23 -5.31 -11.77
N GLN A 10 -25.80 -4.18 -12.22
CA GLN A 10 -25.21 -2.86 -12.04
C GLN A 10 -25.23 -2.42 -10.56
N HIS A 11 -26.32 -2.71 -9.84
CA HIS A 11 -26.44 -2.44 -8.41
C HIS A 11 -25.45 -3.26 -7.57
N ARG A 12 -25.22 -4.53 -7.91
CA ARG A 12 -24.26 -5.40 -7.22
C ARG A 12 -22.81 -4.90 -7.38
N SER A 13 -22.44 -4.49 -8.57
CA SER A 13 -21.12 -3.91 -8.90
C SER A 13 -20.82 -2.63 -8.11
N LEU A 14 -21.80 -1.71 -8.00
CA LEU A 14 -21.63 -0.45 -7.27
C LEU A 14 -21.50 -0.66 -5.76
N LYS A 15 -22.30 -1.57 -5.18
CA LYS A 15 -22.22 -1.92 -3.75
C LYS A 15 -20.87 -2.50 -3.39
N THR A 16 -20.34 -3.41 -4.19
CA THR A 16 -19.03 -4.03 -3.99
C THR A 16 -17.91 -2.99 -4.06
N ARG A 17 -17.97 -2.07 -5.02
CA ARG A 17 -16.99 -0.99 -5.17
C ARG A 17 -16.99 -0.05 -3.96
N ARG A 18 -18.16 0.40 -3.50
CA ARG A 18 -18.27 1.24 -2.30
C ARG A 18 -17.68 0.54 -1.07
N GLN A 19 -17.92 -0.75 -0.91
CA GLN A 19 -17.35 -1.53 0.18
C GLN A 19 -15.82 -1.61 0.09
N ALA A 20 -15.27 -1.81 -1.11
CA ALA A 20 -13.83 -1.81 -1.31
C ALA A 20 -13.18 -0.46 -0.94
N ILE A 21 -13.80 0.66 -1.33
CA ILE A 21 -13.34 2.01 -0.95
C ILE A 21 -13.33 2.17 0.57
N LEU A 22 -14.46 1.85 1.24
CA LEU A 22 -14.57 1.99 2.69
C LEU A 22 -13.56 1.11 3.43
N ARG A 23 -13.33 -0.12 2.97
CA ARG A 23 -12.33 -1.01 3.55
C ARG A 23 -10.92 -0.50 3.34
N ALA A 24 -10.59 0.00 2.15
CA ALA A 24 -9.28 0.59 1.88
C ALA A 24 -9.00 1.79 2.82
N LEU A 25 -9.97 2.68 2.98
CA LEU A 25 -9.86 3.79 3.92
C LEU A 25 -9.75 3.32 5.37
N ALA A 26 -10.61 2.38 5.80
CA ALA A 26 -10.59 1.86 7.17
C ALA A 26 -9.27 1.15 7.51
N LEU A 27 -8.66 0.46 6.55
CA LEU A 27 -7.36 -0.21 6.73
C LEU A 27 -6.18 0.76 6.68
N GLY A 28 -6.23 1.81 5.85
CA GLY A 28 -5.13 2.74 5.67
C GLY A 28 -5.07 3.86 6.72
N LEU A 29 -6.21 4.30 7.27
CA LEU A 29 -6.25 5.39 8.26
C LEU A 29 -5.44 5.14 9.54
N PRO A 30 -5.41 3.92 10.13
CA PRO A 30 -4.58 3.65 11.30
C PRO A 30 -3.08 3.92 11.05
N GLY A 31 -2.56 3.63 9.86
CA GLY A 31 -1.17 3.93 9.52
C GLY A 31 -0.90 5.43 9.42
N ILE A 32 -1.84 6.21 8.86
CA ILE A 32 -1.73 7.67 8.84
C ILE A 32 -1.74 8.24 10.27
N ALA A 33 -2.61 7.70 11.14
CA ALA A 33 -2.62 8.08 12.55
C ALA A 33 -1.28 7.73 13.24
N ALA A 34 -0.70 6.57 12.93
CA ALA A 34 0.62 6.17 13.45
C ALA A 34 1.72 7.17 13.01
N VAL A 35 1.71 7.66 11.76
CA VAL A 35 2.66 8.70 11.30
C VAL A 35 2.54 9.95 12.15
N VAL A 36 1.32 10.46 12.37
CA VAL A 36 1.10 11.69 13.16
C VAL A 36 1.53 11.54 14.63
N LEU A 37 1.32 10.35 15.19
CA LEU A 37 1.56 10.10 16.62
C LEU A 37 3.01 9.69 16.92
N LEU A 38 3.69 9.03 15.99
CA LEU A 38 4.98 8.38 16.25
C LEU A 38 6.16 9.05 15.52
N VAL A 39 5.90 9.85 14.48
CA VAL A 39 6.95 10.55 13.73
C VAL A 39 7.11 11.96 14.27
N ALA A 40 8.32 12.33 14.68
CA ALA A 40 8.64 13.69 15.07
C ALA A 40 8.57 14.62 13.85
N PRO A 41 7.74 15.68 13.87
CA PRO A 41 7.69 16.62 12.76
C PRO A 41 8.96 17.48 12.70
N PRO A 42 9.33 17.95 11.50
CA PRO A 42 10.39 18.95 11.37
C PRO A 42 10.08 20.21 12.17
N PRO A 43 11.11 20.97 12.62
CA PRO A 43 10.91 22.20 13.37
C PRO A 43 9.97 23.20 12.63
N GLY A 44 8.99 23.70 13.34
CA GLY A 44 8.02 24.67 12.80
C GLY A 44 6.86 24.05 11.98
N ILE A 45 6.84 22.73 11.77
CA ILE A 45 5.76 22.05 11.07
C ILE A 45 4.87 21.32 12.08
N PRO A 46 3.55 21.54 12.11
CA PRO A 46 2.65 20.81 13.00
C PRO A 46 2.57 19.33 12.58
N ALA A 47 2.52 18.41 13.56
CA ALA A 47 2.50 16.97 13.29
C ALA A 47 1.37 16.54 12.33
N ILE A 48 0.21 17.20 12.37
CA ILE A 48 -0.91 16.92 11.47
C ILE A 48 -0.57 17.14 10.00
N ALA A 49 0.40 18.00 9.68
CA ALA A 49 0.83 18.23 8.31
C ALA A 49 1.46 16.99 7.67
N LEU A 50 2.05 16.10 8.49
CA LEU A 50 2.59 14.82 8.04
C LEU A 50 1.48 13.90 7.47
N ALA A 51 0.23 14.07 7.90
CA ALA A 51 -0.89 13.29 7.42
C ALA A 51 -1.40 13.73 6.04
N VAL A 52 -1.13 14.94 5.60
CA VAL A 52 -1.76 15.52 4.39
C VAL A 52 -1.44 14.70 3.15
N ASN A 53 -0.15 14.50 2.87
CA ASN A 53 0.28 13.76 1.69
C ASN A 53 -0.22 12.30 1.68
N PRO A 54 0.02 11.48 2.73
CA PRO A 54 -0.45 10.10 2.73
C PRO A 54 -1.99 9.99 2.72
N THR A 55 -2.73 10.95 3.30
CA THR A 55 -4.19 10.95 3.24
C THR A 55 -4.68 11.19 1.81
N VAL A 56 -4.11 12.18 1.11
CA VAL A 56 -4.47 12.44 -0.29
C VAL A 56 -4.18 11.22 -1.16
N LEU A 57 -2.99 10.63 -1.03
CA LEU A 57 -2.59 9.44 -1.78
C LEU A 57 -3.49 8.24 -1.46
N LEU A 58 -3.82 8.01 -0.18
CA LEU A 58 -4.74 6.94 0.21
C LEU A 58 -6.15 7.17 -0.36
N CYS A 59 -6.66 8.40 -0.34
CA CYS A 59 -7.94 8.71 -0.96
C CYS A 59 -7.91 8.42 -2.46
N VAL A 60 -6.90 8.89 -3.18
CA VAL A 60 -6.74 8.60 -4.61
C VAL A 60 -6.70 7.09 -4.86
N ALA A 61 -5.87 6.35 -4.11
CA ALA A 61 -5.78 4.90 -4.22
C ALA A 61 -7.10 4.19 -3.92
N ALA A 62 -7.82 4.61 -2.88
CA ALA A 62 -9.10 4.02 -2.49
C ALA A 62 -10.20 4.25 -3.54
N PHE A 63 -10.23 5.41 -4.21
CA PHE A 63 -11.24 5.71 -5.21
C PHE A 63 -10.89 5.16 -6.60
N VAL A 64 -9.65 5.31 -7.04
CA VAL A 64 -9.21 4.95 -8.39
C VAL A 64 -8.82 3.47 -8.48
N GLY A 65 -8.20 2.91 -7.43
CA GLY A 65 -7.74 1.52 -7.39
C GLY A 65 -8.83 0.50 -7.71
N PRO A 66 -10.00 0.50 -7.05
CA PRO A 66 -11.09 -0.44 -7.36
C PRO A 66 -11.60 -0.35 -8.81
N PHE A 67 -11.57 0.85 -9.39
CA PHE A 67 -11.96 1.06 -10.78
C PHE A 67 -10.94 0.49 -11.76
N ALA A 68 -9.66 0.76 -11.55
CA ALA A 68 -8.58 0.27 -12.39
C ALA A 68 -8.44 -1.25 -12.26
N ALA A 69 -8.43 -1.77 -11.03
CA ALA A 69 -8.35 -3.20 -10.75
C ALA A 69 -9.49 -4.00 -11.40
N ALA A 70 -10.73 -3.50 -11.31
CA ALA A 70 -11.88 -4.16 -11.93
C ALA A 70 -11.77 -4.25 -13.46
N ARG A 71 -11.18 -3.25 -14.11
CA ARG A 71 -10.94 -3.26 -15.57
C ARG A 71 -9.84 -4.22 -16.00
N LEU A 72 -8.89 -4.46 -15.13
CA LEU A 72 -7.77 -5.37 -15.38
C LEU A 72 -8.03 -6.81 -14.92
N GLY A 73 -9.19 -7.06 -14.29
CA GLY A 73 -9.48 -8.34 -13.65
C GLY A 73 -8.61 -8.63 -12.41
N LEU A 74 -7.99 -7.60 -11.84
CA LEU A 74 -7.22 -7.73 -10.60
C LEU A 74 -8.17 -7.84 -9.41
N HIS A 75 -7.85 -8.73 -8.48
CA HIS A 75 -8.71 -9.07 -7.35
C HIS A 75 -7.96 -8.98 -6.03
N SER A 76 -8.58 -8.33 -5.04
CA SER A 76 -8.08 -8.31 -3.66
C SER A 76 -9.11 -8.96 -2.75
N ALA A 77 -8.81 -10.13 -2.21
CA ALA A 77 -9.70 -10.85 -1.32
C ALA A 77 -10.11 -10.00 -0.10
N ILE A 78 -9.17 -9.28 0.51
CA ILE A 78 -9.42 -8.43 1.69
C ILE A 78 -10.38 -7.28 1.34
N LEU A 79 -10.10 -6.54 0.27
CA LEU A 79 -10.92 -5.39 -0.12
C LEU A 79 -12.28 -5.80 -0.66
N MET A 80 -12.37 -6.92 -1.36
CA MET A 80 -13.65 -7.47 -1.83
C MET A 80 -14.43 -8.19 -0.73
N GLY A 81 -13.76 -8.56 0.37
CA GLY A 81 -14.38 -9.18 1.53
C GLY A 81 -14.60 -10.67 1.37
N ASP A 82 -13.73 -11.30 0.62
CA ASP A 82 -13.73 -12.76 0.51
C ASP A 82 -13.16 -13.38 1.78
N THR A 83 -13.52 -14.62 2.02
CA THR A 83 -12.96 -15.40 3.12
C THR A 83 -11.51 -15.77 2.81
N VAL A 84 -10.58 -15.24 3.58
CA VAL A 84 -9.16 -15.61 3.48
C VAL A 84 -8.88 -16.76 4.44
N SER A 85 -8.30 -17.86 3.95
CA SER A 85 -7.99 -18.99 4.81
C SER A 85 -6.87 -18.64 5.80
N LEU A 86 -6.98 -19.14 7.04
CA LEU A 86 -5.95 -18.95 8.06
C LEU A 86 -4.57 -19.45 7.58
N ARG A 87 -4.54 -20.54 6.82
CA ARG A 87 -3.30 -21.08 6.22
C ARG A 87 -2.64 -20.06 5.27
N SER A 88 -3.44 -19.35 4.46
CA SER A 88 -2.92 -18.33 3.56
C SER A 88 -2.38 -17.12 4.33
N LEU A 89 -3.05 -16.72 5.41
CA LEU A 89 -2.57 -15.65 6.29
C LEU A 89 -1.25 -16.02 6.98
N ILE A 90 -1.14 -17.23 7.54
CA ILE A 90 0.10 -17.71 8.17
C ILE A 90 1.24 -17.77 7.17
N ARG A 91 1.00 -18.26 5.95
CA ARG A 91 2.03 -18.28 4.89
C ARG A 91 2.48 -16.87 4.50
N ALA A 92 1.54 -15.96 4.28
CA ALA A 92 1.86 -14.58 3.92
C ALA A 92 2.64 -13.88 5.04
N PHE A 93 2.22 -14.06 6.30
CA PHE A 93 2.92 -13.54 7.47
C PHE A 93 4.32 -14.13 7.61
N GLY A 94 4.47 -15.45 7.49
CA GLY A 94 5.76 -16.13 7.59
C GLY A 94 6.74 -15.69 6.51
N LEU A 95 6.28 -15.57 5.25
CA LEU A 95 7.09 -15.05 4.15
C LEU A 95 7.48 -13.59 4.37
N GLY A 96 6.54 -12.74 4.78
CA GLY A 96 6.82 -11.33 5.05
C GLY A 96 7.80 -11.14 6.21
N ALA A 97 7.59 -11.88 7.30
CA ALA A 97 8.49 -11.84 8.46
C ALA A 97 9.90 -12.37 8.09
N GLY A 98 9.98 -13.47 7.34
CA GLY A 98 11.26 -14.03 6.89
C GLY A 98 12.03 -13.08 5.98
N LEU A 99 11.35 -12.44 5.03
CA LEU A 99 11.96 -11.42 4.16
C LEU A 99 12.39 -10.17 4.96
N GLY A 100 11.54 -9.69 5.87
CA GLY A 100 11.87 -8.53 6.71
C GLY A 100 13.07 -8.78 7.61
N LEU A 101 13.13 -9.94 8.28
CA LEU A 101 14.29 -10.33 9.08
C LEU A 101 15.55 -10.52 8.24
N GLY A 102 15.42 -11.11 7.05
CA GLY A 102 16.52 -11.28 6.11
C GLY A 102 17.10 -9.93 5.65
N LEU A 103 16.24 -9.00 5.24
CA LEU A 103 16.66 -7.66 4.83
C LEU A 103 17.29 -6.89 5.98
N SER A 104 16.67 -6.91 7.17
CA SER A 104 17.23 -6.26 8.36
C SER A 104 18.57 -6.86 8.75
N GLY A 105 18.73 -8.18 8.66
CA GLY A 105 20.00 -8.85 8.91
C GLY A 105 21.08 -8.45 7.91
N ILE A 106 20.77 -8.41 6.62
CA ILE A 106 21.70 -7.93 5.58
C ILE A 106 22.09 -6.48 5.83
N ASP A 107 21.11 -5.61 6.12
CA ASP A 107 21.35 -4.21 6.40
C ASP A 107 22.32 -4.03 7.59
N CYS A 108 22.08 -4.73 8.69
CA CYS A 108 22.95 -4.70 9.87
C CYS A 108 24.38 -5.19 9.58
N VAL A 109 24.52 -6.28 8.83
CA VAL A 109 25.85 -6.83 8.50
C VAL A 109 26.60 -5.92 7.53
N THR A 110 25.88 -5.26 6.63
CA THR A 110 26.51 -4.34 5.66
C THR A 110 26.59 -2.89 6.13
N ALA A 111 26.05 -2.57 7.31
CA ALA A 111 26.03 -1.20 7.85
C ALA A 111 27.38 -0.53 7.84
N SER A 112 28.44 -1.24 8.23
CA SER A 112 29.83 -0.72 8.20
C SER A 112 30.35 -0.36 6.81
N ILE A 113 29.72 -0.85 5.75
CA ILE A 113 30.12 -0.59 4.36
C ILE A 113 29.46 0.69 3.84
N TRP A 114 28.16 0.88 4.14
CA TRP A 114 27.39 2.01 3.61
C TRP A 114 27.24 3.18 4.59
N GLN A 115 27.38 2.95 5.89
CA GLN A 115 27.47 4.01 6.91
C GLN A 115 28.86 4.67 6.85
N GLY A 116 29.00 5.66 5.99
CA GLY A 116 30.20 6.51 5.98
C GLY A 116 30.16 7.58 7.07
N PRO A 117 31.28 8.35 7.27
CA PRO A 117 31.39 9.41 8.28
C PRO A 117 30.34 10.53 8.17
N ALA A 118 29.66 10.63 7.02
CA ALA A 118 28.63 11.63 6.73
C ALA A 118 27.21 11.02 6.68
N SER A 119 27.04 9.74 7.04
CA SER A 119 25.74 9.07 7.03
C SER A 119 25.07 9.21 8.39
N ASP A 120 24.04 10.05 8.47
CA ASP A 120 23.19 10.18 9.66
C ASP A 120 22.08 9.10 9.72
N LEU A 121 22.08 8.14 8.79
CA LEU A 121 21.09 7.08 8.72
C LEU A 121 21.51 5.90 9.60
N PRO A 122 20.78 5.61 10.69
CA PRO A 122 21.04 4.43 11.52
C PRO A 122 20.63 3.16 10.81
N ALA A 123 21.31 2.05 11.08
CA ALA A 123 20.91 0.73 10.57
C ALA A 123 19.53 0.32 11.10
N LEU A 124 18.82 -0.56 10.37
CA LEU A 124 17.47 -1.02 10.76
C LEU A 124 17.47 -1.67 12.15
N CYS A 125 18.53 -2.39 12.51
CA CYS A 125 18.65 -3.00 13.83
C CYS A 125 18.82 -1.97 14.96
N GLU A 126 19.39 -0.80 14.70
CA GLU A 126 19.55 0.27 15.69
C GLU A 126 18.24 1.03 15.94
N GLN A 127 17.31 0.96 14.99
CA GLN A 127 15.99 1.61 15.06
C GLN A 127 14.92 0.71 15.71
N ALA A 128 15.26 -0.48 16.18
CA ALA A 128 14.31 -1.43 16.74
C ALA A 128 13.63 -0.84 18.00
N SER A 129 12.38 -0.39 17.83
CA SER A 129 11.52 0.11 18.88
C SER A 129 10.08 -0.34 18.65
N LEU A 130 9.26 -0.40 19.70
CA LEU A 130 7.82 -0.70 19.57
C LEU A 130 7.11 0.32 18.69
N GLY A 131 7.47 1.61 18.79
CA GLY A 131 6.93 2.66 17.95
C GLY A 131 7.32 2.49 16.48
N GLY A 132 8.60 2.20 16.21
CA GLY A 132 9.10 1.90 14.87
C GLY A 132 8.44 0.66 14.27
N PHE A 133 8.27 -0.40 15.05
CA PHE A 133 7.55 -1.60 14.63
C PHE A 133 6.07 -1.31 14.29
N ALA A 134 5.37 -0.58 15.16
CA ALA A 134 3.97 -0.20 14.93
C ALA A 134 3.83 0.68 13.67
N LEU A 135 4.73 1.65 13.49
CA LEU A 135 4.77 2.50 12.31
C LEU A 135 5.04 1.68 11.04
N GLY A 136 6.06 0.82 11.06
CA GLY A 136 6.40 -0.05 9.94
C GLY A 136 5.26 -1.00 9.56
N LEU A 137 4.56 -1.56 10.54
CA LEU A 137 3.43 -2.46 10.30
C LEU A 137 2.19 -1.72 9.77
N LEU A 138 1.79 -0.64 10.44
CA LEU A 138 0.53 0.05 10.13
C LEU A 138 0.68 0.95 8.90
N TYR A 139 1.76 1.72 8.83
CA TYR A 139 1.98 2.60 7.70
C TYR A 139 2.66 1.85 6.55
N GLY A 140 3.87 1.33 6.72
CA GLY A 140 4.62 0.64 5.67
C GLY A 140 3.93 -0.64 5.19
N GLY A 141 3.50 -1.50 6.12
CA GLY A 141 2.87 -2.79 5.78
C GLY A 141 1.43 -2.70 5.28
N VAL A 142 0.66 -1.67 5.62
CA VAL A 142 -0.76 -1.57 5.22
C VAL A 142 -1.02 -0.35 4.37
N THR A 143 -0.72 0.87 4.86
CA THR A 143 -1.11 2.10 4.17
C THR A 143 -0.33 2.28 2.87
N GLU A 144 0.99 2.11 2.91
CA GLU A 144 1.83 2.20 1.71
C GLU A 144 1.51 1.10 0.69
N GLU A 145 1.21 -0.12 1.13
CA GLU A 145 0.77 -1.20 0.24
C GLU A 145 -0.56 -0.85 -0.47
N LEU A 146 -1.49 -0.21 0.23
CA LEU A 146 -2.73 0.27 -0.39
C LEU A 146 -2.46 1.38 -1.40
N ILE A 147 -1.59 2.32 -1.08
CA ILE A 147 -1.25 3.43 -1.96
C ILE A 147 -0.49 2.92 -3.20
N THR A 148 0.54 2.11 -3.00
CA THR A 148 1.45 1.69 -4.08
C THR A 148 0.90 0.52 -4.88
N ARG A 149 0.50 -0.57 -4.24
CA ARG A 149 0.05 -1.77 -4.98
C ARG A 149 -1.40 -1.68 -5.42
N TRP A 150 -2.30 -1.22 -4.56
CA TRP A 150 -3.70 -1.11 -4.96
C TRP A 150 -3.97 0.14 -5.80
N GLY A 151 -3.37 1.28 -5.44
CA GLY A 151 -3.51 2.54 -6.15
C GLY A 151 -2.60 2.65 -7.37
N LEU A 152 -1.31 2.94 -7.14
CA LEU A 152 -0.35 3.28 -8.18
C LEU A 152 -0.17 2.17 -9.22
N LEU A 153 0.08 0.93 -8.77
CA LEU A 153 0.27 -0.20 -9.67
C LEU A 153 -0.96 -0.42 -10.56
N SER A 154 -2.18 -0.37 -9.99
CA SER A 154 -3.40 -0.56 -10.78
C SER A 154 -3.60 0.54 -11.83
N ILE A 155 -3.26 1.79 -11.50
CA ILE A 155 -3.33 2.92 -12.44
C ILE A 155 -2.31 2.74 -13.57
N LEU A 156 -1.05 2.42 -13.21
CA LEU A 156 0.01 2.20 -14.19
C LEU A 156 -0.32 1.02 -15.11
N ALA A 157 -0.76 -0.11 -14.54
CA ALA A 157 -1.14 -1.28 -15.32
C ALA A 157 -2.32 -0.97 -16.27
N LEU A 158 -3.31 -0.19 -15.81
CA LEU A 158 -4.44 0.23 -16.66
C LEU A 158 -3.97 1.15 -17.81
N GLY A 159 -3.05 2.07 -17.54
CA GLY A 159 -2.46 2.92 -18.58
C GLY A 159 -1.69 2.10 -19.62
N LEU A 160 -0.80 1.23 -19.16
CA LEU A 160 0.04 0.37 -20.01
C LEU A 160 -0.77 -0.66 -20.79
N SER A 161 -1.90 -1.16 -20.26
CA SER A 161 -2.77 -2.13 -20.94
C SER A 161 -3.41 -1.60 -22.23
N LYS A 162 -3.35 -0.29 -22.46
CA LYS A 162 -3.78 0.32 -23.73
C LYS A 162 -2.75 0.13 -24.85
N MET A 163 -1.51 -0.17 -24.50
CA MET A 163 -0.39 -0.27 -25.45
C MET A 163 0.25 -1.66 -25.47
N LEU A 164 0.12 -2.41 -24.39
CA LEU A 164 0.78 -3.69 -24.16
C LEU A 164 -0.22 -4.78 -23.74
N PRO A 165 0.05 -6.06 -24.04
CA PRO A 165 -0.71 -7.18 -23.49
C PRO A 165 -0.73 -7.14 -21.95
N LEU A 166 -1.83 -7.58 -21.34
CA LEU A 166 -2.08 -7.46 -19.90
C LEU A 166 -0.93 -7.97 -19.01
N GLN A 167 -0.36 -9.12 -19.35
CA GLN A 167 0.75 -9.72 -18.60
C GLN A 167 2.00 -8.83 -18.55
N TRP A 168 2.34 -8.18 -19.67
CA TRP A 168 3.47 -7.25 -19.74
C TRP A 168 3.14 -5.92 -19.05
N SER A 169 1.89 -5.46 -19.18
CA SER A 169 1.42 -4.24 -18.52
C SER A 169 1.51 -4.34 -17.00
N VAL A 170 1.09 -5.48 -16.43
CA VAL A 170 1.18 -5.72 -14.97
C VAL A 170 2.64 -5.87 -14.55
N GLY A 171 3.44 -6.66 -15.27
CA GLY A 171 4.87 -6.83 -14.95
C GLY A 171 5.64 -5.52 -14.95
N LEU A 172 5.45 -4.69 -15.99
CA LEU A 172 6.09 -3.39 -16.07
C LEU A 172 5.56 -2.41 -15.01
N ALA A 173 4.27 -2.44 -14.69
CA ALA A 173 3.69 -1.62 -13.64
C ALA A 173 4.28 -1.96 -12.26
N VAL A 174 4.59 -3.24 -11.97
CA VAL A 174 5.27 -3.65 -10.73
C VAL A 174 6.66 -2.99 -10.64
N ILE A 175 7.45 -3.06 -11.73
CA ILE A 175 8.78 -2.46 -11.77
C ILE A 175 8.70 -0.94 -11.60
N LEU A 176 7.83 -0.28 -12.38
CA LEU A 176 7.66 1.17 -12.32
C LEU A 176 7.16 1.65 -10.97
N SER A 177 6.20 0.94 -10.34
CA SER A 177 5.71 1.31 -9.01
C SER A 177 6.79 1.17 -7.95
N ALA A 178 7.65 0.16 -8.04
CA ALA A 178 8.79 -0.02 -7.14
C ALA A 178 9.83 1.09 -7.32
N VAL A 179 10.14 1.50 -8.56
CA VAL A 179 11.06 2.61 -8.84
C VAL A 179 10.50 3.92 -8.31
N VAL A 180 9.23 4.23 -8.57
CA VAL A 180 8.58 5.47 -8.07
C VAL A 180 8.55 5.51 -6.55
N PHE A 181 8.41 4.36 -5.89
CA PHE A 181 8.42 4.26 -4.44
C PHE A 181 9.82 4.44 -3.84
N ALA A 182 10.89 4.10 -4.58
CA ALA A 182 12.27 4.21 -4.13
C ALA A 182 12.90 5.61 -4.34
N LEU A 183 12.21 6.51 -5.07
CA LEU A 183 12.65 7.90 -5.35
C LEU A 183 12.10 8.87 -4.31
#